data_0d33eaf1d09e40e2c0ecb9b10892c7bf
#
_entry.id   0d33eaf1d09e40e2c0ecb9b10892c7bf
#
_cell.length_a   1.000
_cell.length_b   1.000
_cell.length_c   1.000
_cell.angle_alpha   90.00
_cell.angle_beta   90.00
_cell.angle_gamma   90.00
#
_symmetry.space_group_name_H-M   'P 1'
#
loop_
_entity.id
_entity.type
_entity.pdbx_description
1 polymer ?
#
loop_
_entity_poly.entity_id
_entity_poly.type
_entity_poly.pdbx_seq_one_letter_code
_entity_poly.pdbx_strand_id
1 'polypeptide(L)'
;MGSRQDVRIGFVSSFDAGSGTASIYYPDRSGMVTQKMKIFAPFGCRQTLEKDDQVLVLHLSNGGEAGVIIGKIVDGGASIAAQGGGITLSGAAGSITLADLIRIKNKVL
;
A
#
# COMPACT_ATOMS: atom_id res chain seq x y z
N MET A 1 32.16 5.71 -0.03
CA MET A 1 30.85 5.59 0.60
C MET A 1 29.99 4.66 -0.20
N GLY A 2 29.50 3.61 0.42
CA GLY A 2 28.67 2.67 -0.28
C GLY A 2 27.27 3.22 -0.57
N SER A 3 26.46 2.40 -1.18
CA SER A 3 25.08 2.76 -1.44
C SER A 3 24.34 2.94 -0.13
N ARG A 4 23.33 3.76 -0.18
CA ARG A 4 22.58 4.12 0.99
C ARG A 4 21.11 3.74 0.78
N GLN A 5 20.53 3.17 1.80
CA GLN A 5 19.11 2.85 1.78
C GLN A 5 18.41 3.77 2.76
N ASP A 6 17.38 4.44 2.27
CA ASP A 6 16.59 5.37 3.07
C ASP A 6 15.17 4.90 3.13
N VAL A 7 14.58 5.02 4.31
CA VAL A 7 13.15 4.85 4.49
C VAL A 7 12.57 6.22 4.71
N ARG A 8 11.56 6.58 3.94
CA ARG A 8 10.98 7.92 4.00
C ARG A 8 9.47 7.85 3.97
N ILE A 9 8.87 8.90 4.47
CA ILE A 9 7.43 9.10 4.35
C ILE A 9 7.23 10.18 3.31
N GLY A 10 6.44 9.87 2.29
CA GLY A 10 6.13 10.81 1.23
C GLY A 10 4.64 10.80 0.94
N PHE A 11 4.27 11.51 -0.13
CA PHE A 11 2.88 11.63 -0.53
C PHE A 11 2.75 11.30 -2.00
N VAL A 12 1.65 10.68 -2.37
CA VAL A 12 1.42 10.28 -3.76
C VAL A 12 1.16 11.50 -4.61
N SER A 13 1.97 11.66 -5.66
CA SER A 13 1.76 12.69 -6.65
C SER A 13 0.81 12.21 -7.74
N SER A 14 1.03 10.98 -8.21
CA SER A 14 0.16 10.36 -9.20
C SER A 14 0.24 8.85 -9.05
N PHE A 15 -0.86 8.18 -9.37
CA PHE A 15 -0.95 6.73 -9.31
C PHE A 15 -1.38 6.20 -10.66
N ASP A 16 -0.68 5.19 -11.14
CA ASP A 16 -1.00 4.52 -12.39
C ASP A 16 -1.50 3.12 -12.08
N ALA A 17 -2.81 2.95 -12.12
CA ALA A 17 -3.44 1.66 -11.80
C ALA A 17 -3.06 0.58 -12.81
N GLY A 18 -2.85 0.98 -14.06
CA GLY A 18 -2.53 0.00 -15.11
C GLY A 18 -1.20 -0.69 -14.88
N SER A 19 -0.19 0.06 -14.42
CA SER A 19 1.13 -0.51 -14.20
C SER A 19 1.40 -0.84 -12.73
N GLY A 20 0.56 -0.36 -11.81
CA GLY A 20 0.79 -0.55 -10.38
C GLY A 20 1.97 0.24 -9.88
N THR A 21 2.16 1.46 -10.41
CA THR A 21 3.25 2.32 -10.02
C THR A 21 2.72 3.67 -9.58
N ALA A 22 3.55 4.43 -8.88
CA ALA A 22 3.18 5.77 -8.45
C ALA A 22 4.40 6.65 -8.35
N SER A 23 4.19 7.95 -8.52
CA SER A 23 5.21 8.96 -8.27
C SER A 23 4.93 9.60 -6.93
N ILE A 24 5.99 9.92 -6.21
CA ILE A 24 5.91 10.39 -4.84
C ILE A 24 6.52 11.78 -4.75
N TYR A 25 5.94 12.65 -3.93
CA TYR A 25 6.57 13.94 -3.66
C TYR A 25 6.86 14.06 -2.17
N TYR A 26 7.89 14.84 -1.88
CA TYR A 26 8.36 15.09 -0.52
C TYR A 26 8.32 16.60 -0.29
N PRO A 27 7.37 17.10 0.48
CA PRO A 27 7.25 18.55 0.69
C PRO A 27 8.50 19.18 1.26
N ASP A 28 9.23 18.45 2.11
CA ASP A 28 10.45 18.97 2.72
C ASP A 28 11.64 19.02 1.75
N ARG A 29 11.42 18.57 0.51
CA ARG A 29 12.47 18.59 -0.51
C ARG A 29 12.04 19.42 -1.71
N SER A 30 11.48 20.58 -1.45
CA SER A 30 11.06 21.52 -2.49
C SER A 30 10.00 20.94 -3.42
N GLY A 31 9.24 19.96 -2.93
CA GLY A 31 8.16 19.40 -3.72
C GLY A 31 8.63 18.57 -4.91
N MET A 32 9.86 18.10 -4.90
CA MET A 32 10.36 17.28 -5.98
C MET A 32 9.56 15.98 -6.08
N VAL A 33 9.27 15.58 -7.32
CA VAL A 33 8.50 14.39 -7.60
C VAL A 33 9.43 13.31 -8.14
N THR A 34 9.29 12.11 -7.61
CA THR A 34 10.11 10.99 -8.07
C THR A 34 9.61 10.47 -9.40
N GLN A 35 10.43 9.64 -10.05
CA GLN A 35 9.95 8.81 -11.14
C GLN A 35 8.96 7.79 -10.60
N LYS A 36 8.25 7.13 -11.50
CA LYS A 36 7.30 6.10 -11.09
C LYS A 36 8.05 4.95 -10.44
N MET A 37 7.57 4.54 -9.28
CA MET A 37 8.13 3.42 -8.53
C MET A 37 7.08 2.36 -8.36
N LYS A 38 7.53 1.12 -8.30
CA LYS A 38 6.63 -0.01 -8.08
C LYS A 38 6.11 0.00 -6.65
N ILE A 39 4.92 -0.54 -6.48
CA ILE A 39 4.29 -0.63 -5.17
C ILE A 39 4.37 -2.08 -4.73
N PHE A 40 4.87 -2.30 -3.51
CA PHE A 40 4.95 -3.62 -2.93
C PHE A 40 3.55 -4.20 -2.80
N ALA A 41 3.39 -5.47 -3.18
CA ALA A 41 2.09 -6.13 -3.15
C ALA A 41 2.13 -7.25 -2.11
N PRO A 42 1.73 -6.97 -0.86
CA PRO A 42 1.68 -8.00 0.17
C PRO A 42 0.77 -9.13 -0.29
N PHE A 43 1.27 -10.36 -0.21
CA PHE A 43 0.52 -11.55 -0.62
C PHE A 43 0.06 -11.49 -2.08
N GLY A 44 0.76 -10.71 -2.92
CA GLY A 44 0.36 -10.55 -4.30
C GLY A 44 -0.86 -9.68 -4.52
N CYS A 45 -1.32 -8.99 -3.49
CA CYS A 45 -2.50 -8.12 -3.60
C CYS A 45 -2.02 -6.69 -3.83
N ARG A 46 -2.42 -6.11 -4.96
CA ARG A 46 -2.02 -4.76 -5.31
C ARG A 46 -2.78 -3.75 -4.48
N GLN A 47 -2.06 -2.71 -4.05
CA GLN A 47 -2.67 -1.61 -3.32
C GLN A 47 -3.12 -0.54 -4.31
N THR A 48 -4.23 0.11 -3.99
CA THR A 48 -4.71 1.26 -4.76
C THR A 48 -4.37 2.51 -3.96
N LEU A 49 -3.70 3.44 -4.61
CA LEU A 49 -3.31 4.69 -3.98
C LEU A 49 -4.05 5.84 -4.64
N GLU A 50 -4.20 6.91 -3.91
CA GLU A 50 -4.82 8.14 -4.42
C GLU A 50 -3.86 9.29 -4.20
N LYS A 51 -4.06 10.35 -4.98
CA LYS A 51 -3.24 11.53 -4.84
C LYS A 51 -3.27 12.03 -3.39
N ASP A 52 -2.11 12.42 -2.90
CA ASP A 52 -1.91 12.94 -1.55
C ASP A 52 -2.01 11.90 -0.44
N ASP A 53 -2.17 10.63 -0.78
CA ASP A 53 -2.04 9.57 0.23
C ASP A 53 -0.63 9.58 0.80
N GLN A 54 -0.53 9.43 2.12
CA GLN A 54 0.75 9.31 2.79
C GLN A 54 1.25 7.88 2.67
N VAL A 55 2.50 7.70 2.26
CA VAL A 55 3.04 6.36 2.01
C VAL A 55 4.44 6.24 2.60
N LEU A 56 4.79 5.00 2.91
CA LEU A 56 6.13 4.64 3.32
C LEU A 56 6.90 4.19 2.08
N VAL A 57 8.08 4.75 1.87
CA VAL A 57 8.88 4.50 0.68
C VAL A 57 10.26 4.04 1.10
N LEU A 58 10.74 2.99 0.46
CA LEU A 58 12.10 2.50 0.66
C LEU A 58 12.93 2.85 -0.57
N HIS A 59 13.92 3.69 -0.38
CA HIS A 59 14.85 4.06 -1.45
C HIS A 59 16.05 3.15 -1.42
N LEU A 60 16.40 2.61 -2.58
CA LEU A 60 17.40 1.56 -2.68
C LEU A 60 18.72 2.04 -3.28
N SER A 61 18.80 3.30 -3.67
CA SER A 61 20.01 3.80 -4.31
C SER A 61 20.37 5.16 -3.76
N ASN A 62 21.60 5.56 -4.05
CA ASN A 62 22.11 6.87 -3.62
C ASN A 62 21.35 8.02 -4.25
N GLY A 63 20.86 7.84 -5.45
CA GLY A 63 20.15 8.90 -6.15
C GLY A 63 18.76 9.16 -5.62
N GLY A 64 18.25 8.28 -4.80
CA GLY A 64 16.92 8.45 -4.24
C GLY A 64 15.80 8.25 -5.23
N GLU A 65 16.11 7.80 -6.43
CA GLU A 65 15.10 7.61 -7.46
C GLU A 65 14.65 6.17 -7.59
N ALA A 66 15.55 5.24 -7.33
CA ALA A 66 15.18 3.84 -7.32
C ALA A 66 14.61 3.51 -5.96
N GLY A 67 13.49 2.82 -5.96
CA GLY A 67 12.88 2.44 -4.71
C GLY A 67 11.59 1.69 -4.90
N VAL A 68 10.98 1.36 -3.77
CA VAL A 68 9.72 0.64 -3.72
C VAL A 68 8.81 1.34 -2.73
N ILE A 69 7.56 1.53 -3.12
CA ILE A 69 6.56 2.06 -2.21
C ILE A 69 6.01 0.88 -1.41
N ILE A 70 6.22 0.90 -0.11
CA ILE A 70 5.78 -0.18 0.75
C ILE A 70 4.27 -0.15 0.92
N GLY A 71 3.71 1.04 1.14
CA GLY A 71 2.28 1.13 1.24
C GLY A 71 1.79 2.38 1.92
N LYS A 72 0.49 2.46 2.02
CA LYS A 72 -0.22 3.59 2.58
C LYS A 72 -0.17 3.57 4.10
N ILE A 73 0.00 4.73 4.68
CA ILE A 73 -0.08 4.91 6.12
C ILE A 73 -1.47 5.45 6.42
N VAL A 74 -2.25 4.73 7.23
CA VAL A 74 -3.62 5.13 7.52
C VAL A 74 -3.90 5.02 9.01
N ASP A 75 -4.87 5.82 9.45
CA ASP A 75 -5.44 5.72 10.79
C ASP A 75 -6.80 5.06 10.65
N GLY A 76 -6.88 3.79 10.95
CA GLY A 76 -8.12 3.07 10.77
C GLY A 76 -8.32 2.65 9.32
N GLY A 77 -9.58 2.58 8.89
CA GLY A 77 -9.91 2.13 7.55
C GLY A 77 -10.21 0.65 7.51
N ALA A 78 -10.22 0.09 6.32
CA ALA A 78 -10.49 -1.33 6.13
C ALA A 78 -9.33 -2.16 6.66
N SER A 79 -9.65 -3.35 7.13
CA SER A 79 -8.61 -4.24 7.66
C SER A 79 -8.88 -5.68 7.25
N ILE A 80 -7.78 -6.44 7.21
CA ILE A 80 -7.81 -7.89 7.02
C ILE A 80 -7.05 -8.47 8.20
N ALA A 81 -7.71 -9.31 8.99
CA ALA A 81 -7.09 -9.90 10.17
C ALA A 81 -7.09 -11.41 10.06
N ALA A 82 -5.96 -12.03 10.38
CA ALA A 82 -5.83 -13.49 10.43
C ALA A 82 -5.45 -13.86 11.85
N GLN A 83 -6.26 -14.70 12.48
CA GLN A 83 -6.06 -15.04 13.87
C GLN A 83 -6.69 -16.39 14.18
N GLY A 84 -5.93 -17.26 14.82
CA GLY A 84 -6.47 -18.55 15.21
C GLY A 84 -7.00 -19.40 14.07
N GLY A 85 -6.43 -19.26 12.87
CA GLY A 85 -6.91 -20.00 11.71
C GLY A 85 -8.08 -19.35 10.99
N GLY A 86 -8.58 -18.22 11.49
CA GLY A 86 -9.67 -17.51 10.87
C GLY A 86 -9.20 -16.25 10.17
N ILE A 87 -10.02 -15.76 9.27
CA ILE A 87 -9.76 -14.51 8.56
C ILE A 87 -10.99 -13.63 8.66
N THR A 88 -10.78 -12.36 8.98
CA THR A 88 -11.85 -11.37 9.08
C THR A 88 -11.56 -10.21 8.15
N LEU A 89 -12.55 -9.82 7.36
CA LEU A 89 -12.49 -8.63 6.53
C LEU A 89 -13.40 -7.58 7.16
N SER A 90 -12.85 -6.40 7.40
CA SER A 90 -13.61 -5.32 8.04
C SER A 90 -13.49 -4.05 7.22
N GLY A 91 -14.56 -3.29 7.19
CA GLY A 91 -14.62 -2.02 6.48
C GLY A 91 -15.74 -1.16 7.02
N ALA A 92 -16.03 -0.08 6.32
CA ALA A 92 -17.04 0.87 6.78
C ALA A 92 -18.44 0.24 6.89
N ALA A 93 -18.73 -0.73 6.04
CA ALA A 93 -20.06 -1.37 6.05
C ALA A 93 -20.20 -2.46 7.11
N GLY A 94 -19.11 -2.86 7.75
CA GLY A 94 -19.14 -3.91 8.75
C GLY A 94 -18.00 -4.88 8.55
N SER A 95 -18.15 -6.08 9.09
CA SER A 95 -17.12 -7.09 8.97
C SER A 95 -17.73 -8.44 8.63
N ILE A 96 -16.92 -9.30 8.00
CA ILE A 96 -17.32 -10.64 7.64
C ILE A 96 -16.13 -11.58 7.83
N THR A 97 -16.40 -12.77 8.30
CA THR A 97 -15.33 -13.76 8.49
C THR A 97 -15.35 -14.77 7.35
N LEU A 98 -14.23 -15.50 7.22
CA LEU A 98 -14.16 -16.58 6.25
C LEU A 98 -15.24 -17.62 6.53
N ALA A 99 -15.51 -17.91 7.80
CA ALA A 99 -16.55 -18.86 8.18
C ALA A 99 -17.92 -18.39 7.69
N ASP A 100 -18.21 -17.09 7.79
CA ASP A 100 -19.46 -16.53 7.31
C ASP A 100 -19.60 -16.71 5.80
N LEU A 101 -18.54 -16.46 5.07
CA LEU A 101 -18.54 -16.58 3.61
C LEU A 101 -18.78 -18.03 3.20
N ILE A 102 -18.12 -18.97 3.88
CA ILE A 102 -18.29 -20.39 3.58
C ILE A 102 -19.72 -20.82 3.85
N ARG A 103 -20.31 -20.33 4.96
CA ARG A 103 -21.69 -20.64 5.30
C ARG A 103 -22.66 -20.13 4.25
N ILE A 104 -22.45 -18.91 3.78
CA ILE A 104 -23.29 -18.32 2.74
C ILE A 104 -23.18 -19.13 1.45
N LYS A 105 -21.97 -19.49 1.07
CA LYS A 105 -21.75 -20.30 -0.13
C LYS A 105 -22.50 -21.62 -0.04
N ASN A 106 -22.43 -22.29 1.11
CA ASN A 106 -23.06 -23.60 1.29
C ASN A 106 -24.59 -23.49 1.29
N LYS A 107 -25.11 -22.33 1.69
CA LYS A 107 -26.57 -22.16 1.69
C LYS A 107 -27.13 -21.82 0.31
N VAL A 108 -26.37 -21.03 -0.45
CA VAL A 108 -26.86 -20.53 -1.74
C VAL A 108 -26.64 -21.55 -2.84
N LEU A 109 -25.60 -22.35 -2.71
CA LEU A 109 -25.28 -23.36 -3.71
C LEU A 109 -25.72 -24.72 -3.31
#